data_84e4dcbc01b2d5110ff07dadfbff53b2
#
_entry.id   84e4dcbc01b2d5110ff07dadfbff53b2
#
_cell.length_a   1.000
_cell.length_b   1.000
_cell.length_c   1.000
_cell.angle_alpha   90.00
_cell.angle_beta   90.00
_cell.angle_gamma   90.00
#
_symmetry.space_group_name_H-M   'P 1'
#
loop_
_entity.id
_entity.type
_entity.pdbx_description
1 polymer ?
#
loop_
_entity_poly.entity_id
_entity_poly.type
_entity_poly.pdbx_seq_one_letter_code
_entity_poly.pdbx_strand_id
1 'polypeptide(L)'
;MKKQEVDVFEKYYSFSKLNTENPYYEIKKQNYLCAKDFYFSNKAELKSLPIRATLQTTDFCNLNCIMCQIHSQREKHKLQQMTMPDFDEIVKKLFPTLIEVHPTNIGEPLISPWFDHLAEKAIEYGVLLDITSNGTLLTEQKITKILPCLLDIKISFDGFKKETFERIRKGADYESVLKNIKNFIRLRKDSAASATITLQMTLFNFNYKELPDIIRLAKDLGVDRVKAYHVCSYSPEIDKFSLIKNLEEFEETRQISINLAKELNMPLGIAESPSYNPNEDVPKLVHQKCRLPWAECFIDYDGNVYPCHSHDYKPLGNILKDNAEAVWNSSYAKDLRISLITGNTENTICSNCGNNYVRINRDLSVPYNKDDYLFNKTGDSNINWGKRHKQFLLNR
;
A
#
# COMPACT_ATOMS: atom_id res chain seq x y z
N MET A 1 -23.41 17.63 -19.51
CA MET A 1 -21.95 17.51 -19.48
C MET A 1 -21.60 16.09 -19.11
N LYS A 2 -21.00 15.31 -20.00
CA LYS A 2 -20.45 13.97 -19.65
C LYS A 2 -19.36 14.18 -18.61
N LYS A 3 -19.50 13.59 -17.41
CA LYS A 3 -18.39 13.50 -16.46
C LYS A 3 -17.22 12.90 -17.22
N GLN A 4 -16.10 13.62 -17.34
CA GLN A 4 -14.86 13.05 -17.85
C GLN A 4 -14.55 11.84 -16.95
N GLU A 5 -14.58 10.66 -17.53
CA GLU A 5 -14.22 9.43 -16.86
C GLU A 5 -12.74 9.56 -16.47
N VAL A 6 -12.45 9.57 -15.17
CA VAL A 6 -11.08 9.73 -14.68
C VAL A 6 -10.29 8.50 -15.14
N ASP A 7 -9.21 8.74 -15.87
CA ASP A 7 -8.31 7.68 -16.29
C ASP A 7 -7.62 7.06 -15.07
N VAL A 8 -8.15 5.92 -14.64
CA VAL A 8 -7.66 5.22 -13.45
C VAL A 8 -6.20 4.79 -13.57
N PHE A 9 -5.68 4.56 -14.78
CA PHE A 9 -4.28 4.21 -14.97
C PHE A 9 -3.37 5.40 -14.75
N GLU A 10 -3.67 6.56 -15.33
CA GLU A 10 -2.91 7.79 -15.10
C GLU A 10 -2.98 8.25 -13.64
N LYS A 11 -4.12 8.01 -12.99
CA LYS A 11 -4.30 8.33 -11.58
C LYS A 11 -3.47 7.46 -10.65
N TYR A 12 -3.31 6.17 -10.94
CA TYR A 12 -2.77 5.20 -9.99
C TYR A 12 -1.36 4.69 -10.28
N TYR A 13 -0.81 4.97 -11.46
CA TYR A 13 0.52 4.50 -11.83
C TYR A 13 1.42 5.65 -12.24
N SER A 14 2.60 5.70 -11.64
CA SER A 14 3.55 6.82 -11.77
C SER A 14 4.35 6.77 -13.08
N PHE A 15 3.71 6.37 -14.19
CA PHE A 15 4.39 6.25 -15.48
C PHE A 15 5.13 7.54 -15.90
N SER A 16 4.53 8.71 -15.66
CA SER A 16 5.13 10.00 -15.97
C SER A 16 6.41 10.34 -15.19
N LYS A 17 6.72 9.57 -14.16
CA LYS A 17 7.93 9.74 -13.33
C LYS A 17 9.10 8.84 -13.77
N LEU A 18 8.90 7.98 -14.78
CA LEU A 18 9.96 7.13 -15.28
C LEU A 18 11.03 7.95 -16.00
N ASN A 19 12.29 7.53 -15.83
CA ASN A 19 13.39 8.07 -16.60
C ASN A 19 13.28 7.62 -18.06
N THR A 20 13.07 8.58 -18.98
CA THR A 20 12.92 8.32 -20.41
C THR A 20 14.21 7.85 -21.11
N GLU A 21 15.37 8.06 -20.48
CA GLU A 21 16.66 7.60 -20.98
C GLU A 21 17.00 6.17 -20.57
N ASN A 22 16.20 5.57 -19.65
CA ASN A 22 16.44 4.19 -19.23
C ASN A 22 16.18 3.22 -20.40
N PRO A 23 17.06 2.23 -20.66
CA PRO A 23 16.91 1.29 -21.79
C PRO A 23 15.57 0.53 -21.81
N TYR A 24 14.93 0.35 -20.65
CA TYR A 24 13.65 -0.34 -20.53
C TYR A 24 12.43 0.58 -20.66
N TYR A 25 12.61 1.89 -20.84
CA TYR A 25 11.50 2.85 -20.87
C TYR A 25 10.44 2.51 -21.93
N GLU A 26 10.85 2.26 -23.18
CA GLU A 26 9.90 1.96 -24.26
C GLU A 26 9.18 0.62 -24.05
N ILE A 27 9.84 -0.38 -23.48
CA ILE A 27 9.21 -1.66 -23.12
C ILE A 27 8.13 -1.43 -22.05
N LYS A 28 8.44 -0.66 -21.00
CA LYS A 28 7.48 -0.29 -19.93
C LYS A 28 6.30 0.50 -20.49
N LYS A 29 6.56 1.45 -21.38
CA LYS A 29 5.54 2.26 -22.03
C LYS A 29 4.57 1.40 -22.85
N GLN A 30 5.08 0.50 -23.67
CA GLN A 30 4.24 -0.42 -24.45
C GLN A 30 3.43 -1.33 -23.55
N ASN A 31 4.05 -1.89 -22.51
CA ASN A 31 3.36 -2.73 -21.52
C ASN A 31 2.25 -1.96 -20.78
N TYR A 32 2.52 -0.72 -20.36
CA TYR A 32 1.55 0.15 -19.69
C TYR A 32 0.35 0.47 -20.59
N LEU A 33 0.60 0.89 -21.84
CA LEU A 33 -0.45 1.20 -22.79
C LEU A 33 -1.30 -0.03 -23.12
N CYS A 34 -0.66 -1.19 -23.27
CA CYS A 34 -1.33 -2.46 -23.51
C CYS A 34 -2.22 -2.88 -22.31
N ALA A 35 -1.71 -2.78 -21.08
CA ALA A 35 -2.48 -3.07 -19.88
C ALA A 35 -3.69 -2.15 -19.72
N LYS A 36 -3.51 -0.86 -19.99
CA LYS A 36 -4.55 0.16 -19.99
C LYS A 36 -5.64 -0.15 -21.02
N ASP A 37 -5.24 -0.39 -22.29
CA ASP A 37 -6.18 -0.76 -23.36
C ASP A 37 -6.98 -2.00 -23.00
N PHE A 38 -6.33 -3.06 -22.52
CA PHE A 38 -6.99 -4.32 -22.19
C PHE A 38 -7.96 -4.18 -21.00
N TYR A 39 -7.63 -3.34 -20.06
CA TYR A 39 -8.55 -3.00 -18.97
C TYR A 39 -9.80 -2.31 -19.53
N PHE A 40 -9.67 -1.24 -20.32
CA PHE A 40 -10.83 -0.50 -20.84
C PHE A 40 -11.62 -1.28 -21.89
N SER A 41 -10.95 -2.12 -22.70
CA SER A 41 -11.58 -2.99 -23.71
C SER A 41 -12.14 -4.28 -23.15
N ASN A 42 -12.18 -4.48 -21.81
CA ASN A 42 -12.72 -5.68 -21.19
C ASN A 42 -12.10 -7.01 -21.70
N LYS A 43 -10.77 -7.02 -21.87
CA LYS A 43 -10.05 -8.25 -22.24
C LYS A 43 -9.68 -9.05 -21.01
N ALA A 44 -10.00 -10.36 -21.03
CA ALA A 44 -9.62 -11.29 -19.97
C ALA A 44 -8.25 -11.94 -20.22
N GLU A 45 -7.88 -12.15 -21.48
CA GLU A 45 -6.56 -12.60 -21.88
C GLU A 45 -5.68 -11.41 -22.24
N LEU A 46 -4.50 -11.34 -21.62
CA LEU A 46 -3.64 -10.15 -21.70
C LEU A 46 -2.35 -10.45 -22.45
N LYS A 47 -1.94 -9.49 -23.28
CA LYS A 47 -0.59 -9.46 -23.86
C LYS A 47 0.39 -8.64 -23.00
N SER A 48 -0.15 -7.90 -22.02
CA SER A 48 0.66 -7.15 -21.05
C SER A 48 0.99 -8.03 -19.85
N LEU A 49 2.09 -7.71 -19.19
CA LEU A 49 2.47 -8.18 -17.86
C LEU A 49 2.04 -7.17 -16.79
N PRO A 50 2.13 -7.51 -15.48
CA PRO A 50 1.91 -6.54 -14.43
C PRO A 50 2.78 -5.29 -14.62
N ILE A 51 2.22 -4.13 -14.26
CA ILE A 51 2.94 -2.84 -14.27
C ILE A 51 3.37 -2.43 -12.86
N ARG A 52 2.78 -3.03 -11.84
CA ARG A 52 3.15 -2.88 -10.44
C ARG A 52 3.18 -4.24 -9.75
N ALA A 53 4.18 -4.44 -8.91
CA ALA A 53 4.28 -5.64 -8.08
C ALA A 53 4.51 -5.28 -6.61
N THR A 54 3.82 -6.00 -5.71
CA THR A 54 4.22 -6.07 -4.31
C THR A 54 5.00 -7.37 -4.13
N LEU A 55 6.23 -7.25 -3.67
CA LEU A 55 7.10 -8.40 -3.40
C LEU A 55 7.18 -8.62 -1.90
N GLN A 56 6.81 -9.80 -1.41
CA GLN A 56 7.05 -10.19 -0.02
C GLN A 56 8.49 -10.58 0.15
N THR A 57 9.37 -9.59 0.37
CA THR A 57 10.81 -9.85 0.49
C THR A 57 11.18 -10.48 1.82
N THR A 58 10.48 -10.11 2.90
CA THR A 58 10.76 -10.62 4.25
C THR A 58 9.59 -10.38 5.20
N ASP A 59 9.38 -11.32 6.14
CA ASP A 59 8.48 -11.17 7.29
C ASP A 59 9.22 -10.68 8.53
N PHE A 60 10.54 -10.60 8.47
CA PHE A 60 11.34 -10.14 9.61
C PHE A 60 11.12 -8.65 9.86
N CYS A 61 11.07 -8.28 11.13
CA CYS A 61 10.98 -6.89 11.59
C CYS A 61 11.77 -6.74 12.89
N ASN A 62 12.43 -5.60 13.04
CA ASN A 62 13.17 -5.25 14.26
C ASN A 62 12.29 -4.62 15.35
N LEU A 63 10.99 -4.42 15.09
CA LEU A 63 10.02 -3.89 16.05
C LEU A 63 8.98 -4.93 16.47
N ASN A 64 8.31 -4.66 17.60
CA ASN A 64 7.20 -5.47 18.14
C ASN A 64 5.96 -4.60 18.39
N CYS A 65 5.43 -4.00 17.32
CA CYS A 65 4.30 -3.07 17.40
C CYS A 65 3.02 -3.76 17.92
N ILE A 66 2.25 -3.04 18.77
CA ILE A 66 1.09 -3.62 19.48
C ILE A 66 -0.04 -4.10 18.57
N MET A 67 -0.14 -3.56 17.35
CA MET A 67 -1.18 -3.89 16.37
C MET A 67 -0.69 -4.84 15.27
N CYS A 68 0.57 -5.25 15.31
CA CYS A 68 1.16 -5.97 14.19
C CYS A 68 0.65 -7.41 14.10
N GLN A 69 0.16 -7.78 12.93
CA GLN A 69 -0.32 -9.13 12.65
C GLN A 69 0.76 -10.20 12.88
N ILE A 70 2.01 -9.91 12.50
CA ILE A 70 3.14 -10.84 12.68
C ILE A 70 3.29 -11.21 14.17
N HIS A 71 3.18 -10.21 15.05
CA HIS A 71 3.38 -10.43 16.48
C HIS A 71 2.17 -11.03 17.17
N SER A 72 0.96 -10.68 16.75
CA SER A 72 -0.27 -11.27 17.27
C SER A 72 -0.43 -12.76 16.91
N GLN A 73 0.28 -13.23 15.87
CA GLN A 73 0.23 -14.61 15.38
C GLN A 73 1.60 -15.31 15.39
N ARG A 74 2.59 -14.75 16.10
CA ARG A 74 3.99 -15.21 16.08
C ARG A 74 4.18 -16.69 16.40
N GLU A 75 3.35 -17.25 17.27
CA GLU A 75 3.41 -18.68 17.62
C GLU A 75 2.96 -19.59 16.47
N LYS A 76 2.18 -19.06 15.52
CA LYS A 76 1.61 -19.81 14.40
C LYS A 76 2.29 -19.50 13.07
N HIS A 77 3.00 -18.37 12.97
CA HIS A 77 3.62 -17.90 11.73
C HIS A 77 5.14 -18.08 11.78
N LYS A 78 5.65 -18.99 10.92
CA LYS A 78 7.09 -19.11 10.70
C LYS A 78 7.56 -17.95 9.84
N LEU A 79 8.42 -17.09 10.38
CA LEU A 79 9.00 -15.98 9.63
C LEU A 79 9.80 -16.51 8.43
N GLN A 80 9.56 -15.90 7.27
CA GLN A 80 10.16 -16.30 6.00
C GLN A 80 10.79 -15.10 5.31
N GLN A 81 11.66 -15.38 4.37
CA GLN A 81 12.34 -14.37 3.58
C GLN A 81 12.63 -14.95 2.19
N MET A 82 12.38 -14.15 1.16
CA MET A 82 12.77 -14.45 -0.21
C MET A 82 14.29 -14.56 -0.31
N THR A 83 14.79 -15.53 -1.05
CA THR A 83 16.24 -15.62 -1.30
C THR A 83 16.64 -14.61 -2.39
N MET A 84 17.90 -14.17 -2.36
CA MET A 84 18.42 -13.28 -3.40
C MET A 84 18.38 -13.90 -4.80
N PRO A 85 18.73 -15.20 -5.00
CA PRO A 85 18.58 -15.86 -6.29
C PRO A 85 17.13 -15.91 -6.81
N ASP A 86 16.15 -16.16 -5.94
CA ASP A 86 14.73 -16.15 -6.33
C ASP A 86 14.30 -14.74 -6.73
N PHE A 87 14.74 -13.71 -5.99
CA PHE A 87 14.53 -12.32 -6.37
C PHE A 87 15.12 -12.02 -7.75
N ASP A 88 16.36 -12.45 -8.05
CA ASP A 88 16.99 -12.23 -9.35
C ASP A 88 16.24 -12.90 -10.51
N GLU A 89 15.63 -14.07 -10.28
CA GLU A 89 14.76 -14.70 -11.27
C GLU A 89 13.46 -13.89 -11.51
N ILE A 90 12.88 -13.35 -10.47
CA ILE A 90 11.72 -12.43 -10.58
C ILE A 90 12.11 -11.16 -11.34
N VAL A 91 13.28 -10.58 -11.03
CA VAL A 91 13.81 -9.39 -11.71
C VAL A 91 13.91 -9.63 -13.21
N LYS A 92 14.54 -10.72 -13.65
CA LYS A 92 14.68 -11.05 -15.09
C LYS A 92 13.35 -11.14 -15.81
N LYS A 93 12.31 -11.68 -15.14
CA LYS A 93 11.01 -11.94 -15.76
C LYS A 93 10.07 -10.73 -15.74
N LEU A 94 10.15 -9.85 -14.76
CA LEU A 94 9.16 -8.79 -14.56
C LEU A 94 9.71 -7.36 -14.60
N PHE A 95 10.93 -7.08 -14.12
CA PHE A 95 11.44 -5.71 -14.02
C PHE A 95 11.54 -4.98 -15.37
N PRO A 96 11.77 -5.65 -16.52
CA PRO A 96 11.68 -4.98 -17.82
C PRO A 96 10.34 -4.28 -18.08
N THR A 97 9.24 -4.77 -17.50
CA THR A 97 7.88 -4.27 -17.72
C THR A 97 7.28 -3.52 -16.53
N LEU A 98 7.80 -3.75 -15.32
CA LEU A 98 7.30 -3.10 -14.11
C LEU A 98 7.66 -1.61 -14.06
N ILE A 99 6.69 -0.79 -13.69
CA ILE A 99 6.86 0.63 -13.38
C ILE A 99 7.23 0.80 -11.92
N GLU A 100 6.52 0.10 -11.02
CA GLU A 100 6.61 0.27 -9.58
C GLU A 100 6.76 -1.07 -8.87
N VAL A 101 7.55 -1.06 -7.79
CA VAL A 101 7.67 -2.17 -6.86
C VAL A 101 7.47 -1.69 -5.44
N HIS A 102 6.59 -2.39 -4.70
CA HIS A 102 6.47 -2.28 -3.25
C HIS A 102 7.20 -3.48 -2.62
N PRO A 103 8.31 -3.28 -1.90
CA PRO A 103 9.24 -4.37 -1.56
C PRO A 103 8.80 -5.25 -0.39
N THR A 104 7.68 -4.97 0.26
CA THR A 104 7.11 -5.86 1.28
C THR A 104 5.64 -5.54 1.56
N ASN A 105 4.87 -6.53 2.00
CA ASN A 105 3.50 -6.35 2.50
C ASN A 105 3.47 -6.34 4.04
N ILE A 106 4.26 -7.21 4.66
CA ILE A 106 4.47 -7.31 6.11
C ILE A 106 5.97 -7.36 6.40
N GLY A 107 6.39 -7.10 7.65
CA GLY A 107 7.81 -7.01 8.00
C GLY A 107 8.39 -5.60 7.84
N GLU A 108 9.72 -5.51 7.87
CA GLU A 108 10.47 -4.28 7.61
C GLU A 108 11.39 -4.48 6.41
N PRO A 109 11.15 -3.82 5.27
CA PRO A 109 11.93 -4.08 4.06
C PRO A 109 13.42 -3.77 4.22
N LEU A 110 13.74 -2.74 5.00
CA LEU A 110 15.14 -2.30 5.18
C LEU A 110 15.99 -3.29 6.01
N ILE A 111 15.38 -4.32 6.63
CA ILE A 111 16.11 -5.35 7.36
C ILE A 111 16.64 -6.44 6.42
N SER A 112 16.10 -6.56 5.20
CA SER A 112 16.56 -7.57 4.25
C SER A 112 18.04 -7.39 3.96
N PRO A 113 18.88 -8.44 4.09
CA PRO A 113 20.32 -8.35 3.88
C PRO A 113 20.67 -8.01 2.43
N TRP A 114 19.77 -8.23 1.48
CA TRP A 114 19.94 -7.91 0.05
C TRP A 114 19.07 -6.73 -0.42
N PHE A 115 18.56 -5.91 0.52
CA PHE A 115 17.77 -4.72 0.17
C PHE A 115 18.54 -3.74 -0.74
N ASP A 116 19.84 -3.59 -0.51
CA ASP A 116 20.71 -2.74 -1.34
C ASP A 116 20.77 -3.27 -2.79
N HIS A 117 20.82 -4.59 -2.97
CA HIS A 117 20.76 -5.22 -4.29
C HIS A 117 19.42 -4.98 -4.99
N LEU A 118 18.30 -5.00 -4.24
CA LEU A 118 17.00 -4.62 -4.77
C LEU A 118 17.00 -3.19 -5.31
N ALA A 119 17.58 -2.23 -4.57
CA ALA A 119 17.70 -0.85 -5.01
C ALA A 119 18.58 -0.72 -6.27
N GLU A 120 19.69 -1.44 -6.34
CA GLU A 120 20.56 -1.50 -7.53
C GLU A 120 19.81 -2.02 -8.75
N LYS A 121 19.03 -3.10 -8.61
CA LYS A 121 18.18 -3.63 -9.68
C LYS A 121 17.05 -2.69 -10.07
N ALA A 122 16.45 -1.99 -9.11
CA ALA A 122 15.44 -0.98 -9.41
C ALA A 122 16.02 0.17 -10.26
N ILE A 123 17.23 0.63 -9.96
CA ILE A 123 17.94 1.66 -10.76
C ILE A 123 18.27 1.12 -12.15
N GLU A 124 18.87 -0.07 -12.23
CA GLU A 124 19.28 -0.71 -13.50
C GLU A 124 18.09 -0.81 -14.47
N TYR A 125 16.96 -1.30 -13.99
CA TYR A 125 15.77 -1.50 -14.81
C TYR A 125 14.84 -0.28 -14.88
N GLY A 126 15.14 0.82 -14.20
CA GLY A 126 14.28 2.01 -14.14
C GLY A 126 12.94 1.73 -13.49
N VAL A 127 12.92 0.93 -12.42
CA VAL A 127 11.75 0.65 -11.60
C VAL A 127 11.69 1.62 -10.43
N LEU A 128 10.51 2.15 -10.12
CA LEU A 128 10.29 3.04 -8.99
C LEU A 128 9.93 2.24 -7.74
N LEU A 129 10.57 2.57 -6.62
CA LEU A 129 10.29 1.94 -5.32
C LEU A 129 9.27 2.75 -4.53
N ASP A 130 8.18 2.10 -4.13
CA ASP A 130 7.17 2.61 -3.20
C ASP A 130 7.31 1.87 -1.86
N ILE A 131 7.95 2.50 -0.87
CA ILE A 131 8.41 1.82 0.35
C ILE A 131 7.53 2.22 1.55
N THR A 132 7.15 1.23 2.38
CA THR A 132 6.64 1.48 3.73
C THR A 132 7.66 0.94 4.73
N SER A 133 8.07 1.78 5.68
CA SER A 133 9.11 1.46 6.67
C SER A 133 8.74 1.99 8.07
N ASN A 134 9.27 1.35 9.09
CA ASN A 134 9.21 1.87 10.45
C ASN A 134 10.20 3.02 10.71
N GLY A 135 11.07 3.32 9.75
CA GLY A 135 12.02 4.42 9.78
C GLY A 135 13.26 4.21 10.65
N THR A 136 13.33 3.13 11.44
CA THR A 136 14.47 2.94 12.39
C THR A 136 15.78 2.61 11.69
N LEU A 137 15.71 1.93 10.54
CA LEU A 137 16.88 1.53 9.75
C LEU A 137 17.15 2.47 8.57
N LEU A 138 16.46 3.60 8.49
CA LEU A 138 16.61 4.58 7.42
C LEU A 138 17.84 5.46 7.65
N THR A 139 19.03 4.86 7.54
CA THR A 139 20.33 5.55 7.67
C THR A 139 20.62 6.42 6.46
N GLU A 140 21.54 7.39 6.59
CA GLU A 140 21.97 8.24 5.45
C GLU A 140 22.50 7.40 4.27
N GLN A 141 23.24 6.33 4.56
CA GLN A 141 23.73 5.42 3.53
C GLN A 141 22.57 4.76 2.75
N LYS A 142 21.54 4.25 3.46
CA LYS A 142 20.36 3.65 2.80
C LYS A 142 19.58 4.70 2.03
N ILE A 143 19.38 5.88 2.58
CA ILE A 143 18.71 6.99 1.89
C ILE A 143 19.41 7.29 0.57
N THR A 144 20.71 7.49 0.59
CA THR A 144 21.50 7.80 -0.62
C THR A 144 21.36 6.72 -1.69
N LYS A 145 21.30 5.44 -1.29
CA LYS A 145 21.15 4.32 -2.23
C LYS A 145 19.77 4.26 -2.88
N ILE A 146 18.72 4.57 -2.14
CA ILE A 146 17.34 4.43 -2.67
C ILE A 146 16.83 5.67 -3.39
N LEU A 147 17.32 6.87 -3.07
CA LEU A 147 16.84 8.12 -3.67
C LEU A 147 16.76 8.11 -5.20
N PRO A 148 17.72 7.51 -5.96
CA PRO A 148 17.65 7.50 -7.42
C PRO A 148 16.46 6.71 -8.00
N CYS A 149 15.90 5.75 -7.26
CA CYS A 149 14.77 4.92 -7.69
C CYS A 149 13.53 5.07 -6.80
N LEU A 150 13.58 5.97 -5.81
CA LEU A 150 12.48 6.10 -4.86
C LEU A 150 11.35 6.95 -5.42
N LEU A 151 10.12 6.42 -5.37
CA LEU A 151 8.88 7.13 -5.65
C LEU A 151 8.33 7.81 -4.40
N ASP A 152 8.05 7.01 -3.37
CA ASP A 152 7.52 7.47 -2.08
C ASP A 152 8.06 6.58 -0.96
N ILE A 153 8.40 7.19 0.17
CA ILE A 153 8.65 6.46 1.40
C ILE A 153 7.62 6.84 2.47
N LYS A 154 6.89 5.84 2.94
CA LYS A 154 5.91 5.99 4.00
C LYS A 154 6.51 5.58 5.32
N ILE A 155 6.72 6.53 6.20
CA ILE A 155 7.22 6.28 7.54
C ILE A 155 6.06 6.09 8.49
N SER A 156 6.03 4.92 9.11
CA SER A 156 5.02 4.58 10.13
C SER A 156 5.28 5.41 11.40
N PHE A 157 4.42 6.41 11.65
CA PHE A 157 4.61 7.39 12.72
C PHE A 157 3.30 7.61 13.50
N ASP A 158 3.07 6.78 14.55
CA ASP A 158 1.77 6.62 15.20
C ASP A 158 1.56 7.47 16.46
N GLY A 159 2.44 8.41 16.76
CA GLY A 159 2.29 9.30 17.91
C GLY A 159 3.13 10.56 17.76
N PHE A 160 2.56 11.71 18.12
CA PHE A 160 3.28 12.97 18.26
C PHE A 160 4.12 12.99 19.54
N LYS A 161 3.56 12.45 20.63
CA LYS A 161 4.26 12.29 21.91
C LYS A 161 5.15 11.06 21.85
N LYS A 162 6.38 11.19 22.39
CA LYS A 162 7.35 10.10 22.47
C LYS A 162 6.74 8.87 23.14
N GLU A 163 6.06 9.04 24.26
CA GLU A 163 5.44 7.98 25.02
C GLU A 163 4.36 7.24 24.22
N THR A 164 3.57 7.96 23.43
CA THR A 164 2.54 7.37 22.55
C THR A 164 3.18 6.59 21.43
N PHE A 165 4.17 7.17 20.76
CA PHE A 165 4.88 6.54 19.67
C PHE A 165 5.57 5.23 20.11
N GLU A 166 6.38 5.28 21.18
CA GLU A 166 7.13 4.12 21.67
C GLU A 166 6.23 3.05 22.30
N ARG A 167 5.11 3.46 22.90
CA ARG A 167 4.06 2.52 23.35
C ARG A 167 3.50 1.68 22.21
N ILE A 168 3.26 2.30 21.04
CA ILE A 168 2.69 1.64 19.87
C ILE A 168 3.79 0.89 19.11
N ARG A 169 4.89 1.54 18.83
CA ARG A 169 6.03 1.03 18.05
C ARG A 169 7.12 0.46 18.97
N LYS A 170 6.76 -0.58 19.74
CA LYS A 170 7.68 -1.20 20.71
C LYS A 170 9.00 -1.59 20.07
N GLY A 171 10.09 -1.06 20.64
CA GLY A 171 11.45 -1.25 20.15
C GLY A 171 11.97 -0.11 19.25
N ALA A 172 11.12 0.83 18.86
CA ALA A 172 11.55 2.05 18.19
C ALA A 172 11.98 3.12 19.23
N ASP A 173 12.96 3.95 18.84
CA ASP A 173 13.34 5.16 19.54
C ASP A 173 12.83 6.37 18.74
N TYR A 174 12.00 7.19 19.38
CA TYR A 174 11.32 8.32 18.75
C TYR A 174 12.30 9.33 18.14
N GLU A 175 13.34 9.70 18.89
CA GLU A 175 14.31 10.70 18.47
C GLU A 175 15.16 10.21 17.27
N SER A 176 15.50 8.93 17.27
CA SER A 176 16.22 8.31 16.16
C SER A 176 15.39 8.31 14.88
N VAL A 177 14.08 8.00 14.96
CA VAL A 177 13.19 8.04 13.79
C VAL A 177 13.02 9.47 13.27
N LEU A 178 12.83 10.46 14.16
CA LEU A 178 12.78 11.87 13.77
C LEU A 178 14.09 12.35 13.10
N LYS A 179 15.23 11.94 13.64
CA LYS A 179 16.54 12.23 13.04
C LYS A 179 16.63 11.65 11.62
N ASN A 180 16.20 10.41 11.44
CA ASN A 180 16.21 9.75 10.13
C ASN A 180 15.30 10.46 9.12
N ILE A 181 14.11 10.92 9.55
CA ILE A 181 13.22 11.74 8.71
C ILE A 181 13.90 13.05 8.29
N LYS A 182 14.50 13.77 9.24
CA LYS A 182 15.25 15.00 8.95
C LYS A 182 16.41 14.77 7.97
N ASN A 183 17.17 13.70 8.15
CA ASN A 183 18.24 13.29 7.25
C ASN A 183 17.71 12.98 5.84
N PHE A 184 16.57 12.28 5.73
CA PHE A 184 15.94 12.01 4.44
C PHE A 184 15.59 13.32 3.71
N ILE A 185 14.95 14.25 4.40
CA ILE A 185 14.53 15.53 3.81
C ILE A 185 15.73 16.33 3.34
N ARG A 186 16.79 16.38 4.16
CA ARG A 186 18.06 17.04 3.80
C ARG A 186 18.69 16.42 2.56
N LEU A 187 18.92 15.10 2.58
CA LEU A 187 19.60 14.39 1.47
C LEU A 187 18.79 14.45 0.17
N ARG A 188 17.44 14.35 0.26
CA ARG A 188 16.56 14.54 -0.88
C ARG A 188 16.72 15.93 -1.50
N LYS A 189 16.76 16.97 -0.69
CA LYS A 189 16.96 18.35 -1.14
C LYS A 189 18.33 18.51 -1.79
N ASP A 190 19.40 17.99 -1.17
CA ASP A 190 20.77 18.11 -1.65
C ASP A 190 20.98 17.39 -3.00
N SER A 191 20.26 16.28 -3.23
CA SER A 191 20.31 15.49 -4.48
C SER A 191 19.32 15.94 -5.55
N ALA A 192 18.45 16.91 -5.25
CA ALA A 192 17.33 17.32 -6.11
C ALA A 192 16.40 16.16 -6.55
N ALA A 193 16.34 15.09 -5.74
CA ALA A 193 15.49 13.94 -6.03
C ALA A 193 13.99 14.26 -5.91
N SER A 194 13.18 13.71 -6.82
CA SER A 194 11.72 13.92 -6.87
C SER A 194 10.92 12.99 -5.93
N ALA A 195 11.63 12.15 -5.15
CA ALA A 195 11.00 11.24 -4.18
C ALA A 195 10.16 11.99 -3.14
N THR A 196 9.06 11.38 -2.70
CA THR A 196 8.21 11.94 -1.65
C THR A 196 8.39 11.18 -0.34
N ILE A 197 8.06 11.85 0.78
CA ILE A 197 7.98 11.24 2.11
C ILE A 197 6.59 11.47 2.71
N THR A 198 6.00 10.40 3.24
CA THR A 198 4.67 10.40 3.87
C THR A 198 4.81 9.96 5.33
N LEU A 199 4.25 10.71 6.29
CA LEU A 199 4.00 10.17 7.63
C LEU A 199 2.68 9.39 7.63
N GLN A 200 2.72 8.15 8.09
CA GLN A 200 1.58 7.26 8.12
C GLN A 200 1.24 6.89 9.56
N MET A 201 0.04 7.29 10.00
CA MET A 201 -0.45 7.08 11.35
C MET A 201 -1.54 6.02 11.38
N THR A 202 -1.39 5.02 12.23
CA THR A 202 -2.48 4.12 12.62
C THR A 202 -3.26 4.74 13.78
N LEU A 203 -4.56 4.90 13.59
CA LEU A 203 -5.46 5.54 14.55
C LEU A 203 -5.97 4.52 15.57
N PHE A 204 -5.74 4.82 16.84
CA PHE A 204 -6.21 4.07 18.01
C PHE A 204 -7.12 4.98 18.86
N ASN A 205 -7.93 4.38 19.73
CA ASN A 205 -8.80 5.12 20.65
C ASN A 205 -8.05 5.98 21.69
N PHE A 206 -6.72 5.92 21.73
CA PHE A 206 -5.89 6.69 22.65
C PHE A 206 -4.87 7.63 21.97
N ASN A 207 -4.72 7.58 20.61
CA ASN A 207 -3.78 8.45 19.92
C ASN A 207 -4.42 9.38 18.88
N TYR A 208 -5.67 9.15 18.46
CA TYR A 208 -6.29 9.91 17.36
C TYR A 208 -6.30 11.42 17.59
N LYS A 209 -6.37 11.87 18.85
CA LYS A 209 -6.31 13.30 19.23
C LYS A 209 -4.95 13.94 18.95
N GLU A 210 -3.89 13.15 18.70
CA GLU A 210 -2.57 13.66 18.33
C GLU A 210 -2.42 13.92 16.81
N LEU A 211 -3.42 13.58 15.99
CA LEU A 211 -3.35 13.78 14.53
C LEU A 211 -3.12 15.23 14.11
N PRO A 212 -3.79 16.25 14.69
CA PRO A 212 -3.50 17.64 14.39
C PRO A 212 -2.04 18.05 14.64
N ASP A 213 -1.44 17.53 15.72
CA ASP A 213 -0.04 17.81 16.06
C ASP A 213 0.94 17.10 15.11
N ILE A 214 0.62 15.88 14.66
CA ILE A 214 1.38 15.20 13.61
C ILE A 214 1.33 15.99 12.28
N ILE A 215 0.18 16.59 11.93
CA ILE A 215 0.06 17.43 10.74
C ILE A 215 0.97 18.66 10.84
N ARG A 216 1.02 19.34 12.01
CA ARG A 216 1.94 20.46 12.25
C ARG A 216 3.40 20.01 12.16
N LEU A 217 3.75 18.92 12.85
CA LEU A 217 5.08 18.36 12.82
C LEU A 217 5.53 18.02 11.39
N ALA A 218 4.67 17.38 10.62
CA ALA A 218 4.95 17.04 9.22
C ALA A 218 5.22 18.30 8.37
N LYS A 219 4.45 19.36 8.59
CA LYS A 219 4.66 20.66 7.93
C LYS A 219 6.00 21.27 8.29
N ASP A 220 6.33 21.31 9.58
CA ASP A 220 7.55 21.93 10.11
C ASP A 220 8.79 21.15 9.64
N LEU A 221 8.70 19.83 9.52
CA LEU A 221 9.78 18.98 9.00
C LEU A 221 9.96 19.09 7.48
N GLY A 222 8.95 19.54 6.73
CA GLY A 222 8.96 19.53 5.27
C GLY A 222 8.59 18.15 4.67
N VAL A 223 7.81 17.37 5.40
CA VAL A 223 7.18 16.13 4.90
C VAL A 223 6.12 16.49 3.85
N ASP A 224 5.96 15.67 2.82
CA ASP A 224 5.07 15.99 1.70
C ASP A 224 3.62 15.63 1.98
N ARG A 225 3.35 14.69 2.90
CA ARG A 225 2.01 14.15 3.11
C ARG A 225 1.84 13.49 4.48
N VAL A 226 0.62 13.55 5.02
CA VAL A 226 0.20 12.75 6.17
C VAL A 226 -0.93 11.81 5.77
N LYS A 227 -0.89 10.58 6.25
CA LYS A 227 -1.95 9.59 6.08
C LYS A 227 -2.35 9.01 7.44
N ALA A 228 -3.64 8.82 7.66
CA ALA A 228 -4.16 8.28 8.90
C ALA A 228 -5.23 7.20 8.62
N TYR A 229 -5.06 6.02 9.22
CA TYR A 229 -5.94 4.87 9.04
C TYR A 229 -6.40 4.32 10.36
N HIS A 230 -7.59 3.75 10.38
CA HIS A 230 -8.04 2.98 11.54
C HIS A 230 -7.18 1.73 11.73
N VAL A 231 -6.94 1.38 13.00
CA VAL A 231 -6.32 0.10 13.33
C VAL A 231 -7.16 -1.05 12.76
N CYS A 232 -6.49 -1.96 12.05
CA CYS A 232 -7.11 -3.21 11.63
C CYS A 232 -7.06 -4.20 12.79
N SER A 233 -8.22 -4.71 13.18
CA SER A 233 -8.29 -5.71 14.24
C SER A 233 -8.11 -7.10 13.67
N TYR A 234 -7.01 -7.73 14.04
CA TYR A 234 -6.68 -9.13 13.70
C TYR A 234 -6.91 -10.08 14.90
N SER A 235 -7.22 -9.53 16.05
CA SER A 235 -7.49 -10.33 17.25
C SER A 235 -8.32 -9.52 18.27
N PRO A 236 -9.00 -10.18 19.24
CA PRO A 236 -9.73 -9.51 20.31
C PRO A 236 -8.86 -8.54 21.14
N GLU A 237 -7.57 -8.84 21.25
CA GLU A 237 -6.61 -7.98 21.97
C GLU A 237 -6.38 -6.65 21.25
N ILE A 238 -6.51 -6.63 19.92
CA ILE A 238 -6.40 -5.42 19.11
C ILE A 238 -7.73 -4.67 19.07
N ASP A 239 -8.86 -5.37 19.09
CA ASP A 239 -10.21 -4.77 19.09
C ASP A 239 -10.41 -3.71 20.18
N LYS A 240 -9.81 -3.91 21.36
CA LYS A 240 -9.88 -2.94 22.47
C LYS A 240 -9.30 -1.57 22.12
N PHE A 241 -8.50 -1.48 21.08
CA PHE A 241 -7.88 -0.25 20.62
C PHE A 241 -8.66 0.44 19.49
N SER A 242 -9.74 -0.19 19.00
CA SER A 242 -10.59 0.34 17.96
C SER A 242 -11.27 1.65 18.37
N LEU A 243 -11.48 2.53 17.38
CA LEU A 243 -12.21 3.79 17.54
C LEU A 243 -13.74 3.62 17.59
N ILE A 244 -14.29 2.42 17.48
CA ILE A 244 -15.74 2.18 17.41
C ILE A 244 -16.52 2.81 18.57
N LYS A 245 -15.91 2.91 19.75
CA LYS A 245 -16.54 3.54 20.92
C LYS A 245 -16.30 5.05 21.03
N ASN A 246 -15.53 5.63 20.11
CA ASN A 246 -15.12 7.04 20.15
C ASN A 246 -15.46 7.76 18.85
N LEU A 247 -16.49 7.33 18.11
CA LEU A 247 -16.76 7.78 16.76
C LEU A 247 -17.09 9.29 16.69
N GLU A 248 -17.89 9.80 17.64
CA GLU A 248 -18.26 11.22 17.68
C GLU A 248 -17.03 12.11 17.91
N GLU A 249 -16.25 11.82 18.96
CA GLU A 249 -15.04 12.57 19.26
C GLU A 249 -13.97 12.43 18.16
N PHE A 250 -13.92 11.28 17.50
CA PHE A 250 -13.03 11.07 16.37
C PHE A 250 -13.46 11.95 15.19
N GLU A 251 -14.75 12.04 14.88
CA GLU A 251 -15.23 12.86 13.77
C GLU A 251 -14.94 14.35 14.00
N GLU A 252 -15.07 14.84 15.24
CA GLU A 252 -14.64 16.18 15.61
C GLU A 252 -13.13 16.39 15.35
N THR A 253 -12.29 15.46 15.83
CA THR A 253 -10.84 15.53 15.60
C THR A 253 -10.49 15.44 14.13
N ARG A 254 -11.21 14.59 13.38
CA ARG A 254 -11.06 14.43 11.94
C ARG A 254 -11.36 15.74 11.21
N GLN A 255 -12.45 16.41 11.56
CA GLN A 255 -12.81 17.69 10.94
C GLN A 255 -11.80 18.80 11.28
N ILE A 256 -11.32 18.86 12.52
CA ILE A 256 -10.23 19.77 12.95
C ILE A 256 -8.99 19.49 12.10
N SER A 257 -8.61 18.22 11.94
CA SER A 257 -7.43 17.81 11.16
C SER A 257 -7.55 18.18 9.68
N ILE A 258 -8.72 18.01 9.08
CA ILE A 258 -8.99 18.39 7.68
C ILE A 258 -8.85 19.91 7.50
N ASN A 259 -9.42 20.70 8.41
CA ASN A 259 -9.36 22.16 8.33
C ASN A 259 -7.91 22.66 8.51
N LEU A 260 -7.19 22.12 9.49
CA LEU A 260 -5.78 22.43 9.72
C LEU A 260 -4.89 22.05 8.52
N ALA A 261 -5.11 20.89 7.94
CA ALA A 261 -4.36 20.44 6.75
C ALA A 261 -4.58 21.39 5.56
N LYS A 262 -5.81 21.88 5.36
CA LYS A 262 -6.11 22.90 4.35
C LYS A 262 -5.40 24.21 4.64
N GLU A 263 -5.47 24.70 5.88
CA GLU A 263 -4.82 25.94 6.32
C GLU A 263 -3.30 25.89 6.08
N LEU A 264 -2.67 24.77 6.47
CA LEU A 264 -1.22 24.57 6.31
C LEU A 264 -0.81 24.16 4.88
N ASN A 265 -1.76 23.96 3.97
CA ASN A 265 -1.51 23.38 2.64
C ASN A 265 -0.72 22.05 2.75
N MET A 266 -1.14 21.17 3.68
CA MET A 266 -0.56 19.84 3.92
C MET A 266 -1.49 18.77 3.32
N PRO A 267 -1.01 17.98 2.34
CA PRO A 267 -1.75 16.83 1.84
C PRO A 267 -2.11 15.85 2.97
N LEU A 268 -3.41 15.62 3.19
CA LEU A 268 -3.92 14.73 4.22
C LEU A 268 -4.82 13.66 3.62
N GLY A 269 -4.45 12.38 3.81
CA GLY A 269 -5.34 11.23 3.63
C GLY A 269 -5.81 10.74 4.99
N ILE A 270 -7.08 10.87 5.28
CA ILE A 270 -7.65 10.40 6.53
C ILE A 270 -8.83 9.47 6.27
N ALA A 271 -8.83 8.32 6.95
CA ALA A 271 -9.95 7.39 6.90
C ALA A 271 -11.22 8.05 7.43
N GLU A 272 -12.36 7.72 6.81
CA GLU A 272 -13.68 8.13 7.32
C GLU A 272 -13.98 7.43 8.63
N SER A 273 -14.92 7.98 9.41
CA SER A 273 -15.42 7.32 10.62
C SER A 273 -15.97 5.95 10.24
N PRO A 274 -15.57 4.87 10.96
CA PRO A 274 -16.14 3.57 10.72
C PRO A 274 -17.63 3.62 11.06
N SER A 275 -18.51 3.59 10.05
CA SER A 275 -19.93 3.41 10.31
C SER A 275 -20.15 1.95 10.69
N TYR A 276 -20.50 1.72 11.93
CA TYR A 276 -20.94 0.40 12.41
C TYR A 276 -22.46 0.39 12.50
N ASN A 277 -23.11 -0.21 11.52
CA ASN A 277 -24.49 -0.64 11.65
C ASN A 277 -24.54 -2.17 11.49
N PRO A 278 -24.73 -2.92 12.58
CA PRO A 278 -24.77 -4.38 12.54
C PRO A 278 -25.97 -4.92 11.75
N ASN A 279 -26.98 -4.07 11.46
CA ASN A 279 -28.24 -4.44 10.83
C ASN A 279 -28.34 -3.95 9.38
N GLU A 280 -27.39 -3.16 8.89
CA GLU A 280 -27.37 -2.81 7.47
C GLU A 280 -26.74 -3.94 6.67
N ASP A 281 -27.51 -4.53 5.78
CA ASP A 281 -26.95 -5.29 4.67
C ASP A 281 -25.96 -4.38 3.95
N VAL A 282 -24.70 -4.81 3.91
CA VAL A 282 -23.69 -4.12 3.11
C VAL A 282 -24.28 -4.01 1.70
N PRO A 283 -24.58 -2.81 1.20
CA PRO A 283 -25.13 -2.68 -0.14
C PRO A 283 -24.26 -3.52 -1.07
N LYS A 284 -24.87 -4.37 -1.91
CA LYS A 284 -24.17 -5.02 -3.03
C LYS A 284 -23.68 -3.87 -3.90
N LEU A 285 -22.49 -3.38 -3.58
CA LEU A 285 -21.90 -2.27 -4.27
C LEU A 285 -21.77 -2.65 -5.73
N VAL A 286 -22.29 -1.78 -6.58
CA VAL A 286 -22.06 -1.85 -8.01
C VAL A 286 -20.56 -1.91 -8.20
N HIS A 287 -20.03 -3.09 -8.47
CA HIS A 287 -18.62 -3.33 -8.63
C HIS A 287 -18.12 -2.50 -9.82
N GLN A 288 -17.56 -1.33 -9.55
CA GLN A 288 -16.67 -0.76 -10.54
C GLN A 288 -15.57 -1.79 -10.75
N LYS A 289 -15.34 -2.13 -12.01
CA LYS A 289 -14.36 -3.14 -12.41
C LYS A 289 -12.99 -2.91 -11.76
N CYS A 290 -12.55 -3.88 -10.98
CA CYS A 290 -11.26 -3.83 -10.30
C CYS A 290 -10.09 -3.85 -11.29
N ARG A 291 -9.16 -2.87 -11.22
CA ARG A 291 -8.00 -2.81 -12.11
C ARG A 291 -6.89 -3.79 -11.75
N LEU A 292 -6.81 -4.22 -10.48
CA LEU A 292 -5.68 -5.01 -9.99
C LEU A 292 -5.36 -6.22 -10.87
N PRO A 293 -6.32 -7.07 -11.27
CA PRO A 293 -6.00 -8.22 -12.12
C PRO A 293 -5.51 -7.89 -13.53
N TRP A 294 -5.52 -6.62 -13.95
CA TRP A 294 -4.95 -6.15 -15.22
C TRP A 294 -3.60 -5.48 -15.08
N ALA A 295 -3.25 -5.05 -13.89
CA ALA A 295 -2.14 -4.13 -13.70
C ALA A 295 -1.20 -4.48 -12.55
N GLU A 296 -1.68 -5.18 -11.52
CA GLU A 296 -0.94 -5.38 -10.28
C GLU A 296 -0.90 -6.85 -9.87
N CYS A 297 0.22 -7.28 -9.29
CA CYS A 297 0.32 -8.58 -8.64
C CYS A 297 0.98 -8.47 -7.27
N PHE A 298 0.70 -9.46 -6.43
CA PHE A 298 1.43 -9.74 -5.20
C PHE A 298 2.24 -11.02 -5.41
N ILE A 299 3.51 -11.03 -4.99
CA ILE A 299 4.40 -12.19 -5.10
C ILE A 299 4.96 -12.50 -3.71
N ASP A 300 4.71 -13.71 -3.23
CA ASP A 300 5.25 -14.16 -1.96
C ASP A 300 6.71 -14.61 -2.06
N TYR A 301 7.31 -14.95 -0.93
CA TYR A 301 8.73 -15.34 -0.85
C TYR A 301 9.05 -16.65 -1.56
N ASP A 302 8.07 -17.50 -1.86
CA ASP A 302 8.21 -18.75 -2.62
C ASP A 302 7.94 -18.55 -4.12
N GLY A 303 7.66 -17.31 -4.57
CA GLY A 303 7.39 -16.96 -5.96
C GLY A 303 5.96 -17.24 -6.42
N ASN A 304 5.03 -17.54 -5.51
CA ASN A 304 3.63 -17.65 -5.87
C ASN A 304 3.05 -16.25 -6.17
N VAL A 305 2.30 -16.16 -7.26
CA VAL A 305 1.72 -14.90 -7.75
C VAL A 305 0.24 -14.85 -7.43
N TYR A 306 -0.22 -13.76 -6.85
CA TYR A 306 -1.62 -13.53 -6.49
C TYR A 306 -2.15 -12.26 -7.19
N PRO A 307 -3.45 -12.21 -7.50
CA PRO A 307 -4.05 -11.07 -8.22
C PRO A 307 -4.26 -9.82 -7.37
N CYS A 308 -4.07 -9.91 -6.06
CA CYS A 308 -4.16 -8.81 -5.09
C CYS A 308 -3.52 -9.20 -3.76
N HIS A 309 -3.51 -8.27 -2.78
CA HIS A 309 -2.96 -8.51 -1.44
C HIS A 309 -3.74 -9.52 -0.57
N SER A 310 -4.88 -10.01 -1.04
CA SER A 310 -5.62 -11.10 -0.38
C SER A 310 -5.00 -12.44 -0.75
N HIS A 311 -3.93 -12.83 -0.07
CA HIS A 311 -3.14 -14.04 -0.32
C HIS A 311 -3.68 -15.31 0.37
N ASP A 312 -4.83 -15.22 1.02
CA ASP A 312 -5.53 -16.40 1.58
C ASP A 312 -6.17 -17.28 0.49
N TYR A 313 -5.93 -16.96 -0.79
CA TYR A 313 -6.54 -17.60 -1.93
C TYR A 313 -5.51 -18.34 -2.80
N LYS A 314 -6.03 -19.16 -3.72
CA LYS A 314 -5.23 -19.88 -4.69
C LYS A 314 -4.38 -18.90 -5.52
N PRO A 315 -3.05 -19.14 -5.65
CA PRO A 315 -2.20 -18.34 -6.53
C PRO A 315 -2.59 -18.52 -8.00
N LEU A 316 -2.27 -17.52 -8.82
CA LEU A 316 -2.38 -17.59 -10.28
C LEU A 316 -1.44 -18.63 -10.86
N GLY A 317 -0.30 -18.82 -10.24
CA GLY A 317 0.80 -19.71 -10.60
C GLY A 317 2.05 -19.34 -9.81
N ASN A 318 3.20 -19.90 -10.19
CA ASN A 318 4.47 -19.63 -9.53
C ASN A 318 5.49 -19.09 -10.54
N ILE A 319 5.95 -17.85 -10.32
CA ILE A 319 6.83 -17.14 -11.25
C ILE A 319 8.24 -17.72 -11.32
N LEU A 320 8.69 -18.48 -10.32
CA LEU A 320 9.99 -19.13 -10.33
C LEU A 320 9.98 -20.39 -11.19
N LYS A 321 8.82 -21.06 -11.32
CA LYS A 321 8.64 -22.31 -12.06
C LYS A 321 8.18 -22.12 -13.48
N ASP A 322 7.32 -21.10 -13.72
CA ASP A 322 6.66 -20.86 -14.99
C ASP A 322 7.12 -19.53 -15.62
N ASN A 323 6.79 -19.31 -16.88
CA ASN A 323 6.98 -17.98 -17.48
C ASN A 323 5.91 -17.00 -17.00
N ALA A 324 6.25 -15.71 -17.06
CA ALA A 324 5.39 -14.65 -16.54
C ALA A 324 4.03 -14.56 -17.26
N GLU A 325 4.01 -14.75 -18.59
CA GLU A 325 2.80 -14.70 -19.41
C GLU A 325 1.86 -15.84 -19.07
N ALA A 326 2.37 -17.08 -18.87
CA ALA A 326 1.55 -18.22 -18.50
C ALA A 326 0.94 -18.05 -17.11
N VAL A 327 1.70 -17.54 -16.14
CA VAL A 327 1.19 -17.25 -14.80
C VAL A 327 0.11 -16.17 -14.87
N TRP A 328 0.39 -15.06 -15.58
CA TRP A 328 -0.49 -13.91 -15.67
C TRP A 328 -1.77 -14.18 -16.48
N ASN A 329 -1.76 -15.18 -17.36
CA ASN A 329 -2.90 -15.66 -18.15
C ASN A 329 -3.36 -17.07 -17.79
N SER A 330 -3.07 -17.55 -16.58
CA SER A 330 -3.62 -18.83 -16.11
C SER A 330 -5.14 -18.84 -16.22
N SER A 331 -5.74 -20.04 -16.28
CA SER A 331 -7.21 -20.18 -16.33
C SER A 331 -7.87 -19.40 -15.21
N TYR A 332 -7.34 -19.52 -13.99
CA TYR A 332 -7.87 -18.81 -12.83
C TYR A 332 -7.77 -17.27 -12.97
N ALA A 333 -6.69 -16.74 -13.54
CA ALA A 333 -6.55 -15.32 -13.80
C ALA A 333 -7.59 -14.80 -14.82
N LYS A 334 -7.82 -15.59 -15.89
CA LYS A 334 -8.83 -15.28 -16.92
C LYS A 334 -10.24 -15.32 -16.33
N ASP A 335 -10.57 -16.35 -15.58
CA ASP A 335 -11.87 -16.51 -14.92
C ASP A 335 -12.17 -15.35 -13.96
N LEU A 336 -11.17 -14.94 -13.18
CA LEU A 336 -11.28 -13.79 -12.29
C LEU A 336 -11.57 -12.49 -13.05
N ARG A 337 -10.87 -12.25 -14.17
CA ARG A 337 -11.12 -11.07 -15.02
C ARG A 337 -12.53 -11.13 -15.65
N ILE A 338 -12.96 -12.29 -16.12
CA ILE A 338 -14.31 -12.49 -16.66
C ILE A 338 -15.36 -12.19 -15.60
N SER A 339 -15.18 -12.66 -14.36
CA SER A 339 -16.12 -12.39 -13.26
C SER A 339 -16.27 -10.90 -12.98
N LEU A 340 -15.14 -10.15 -13.04
CA LEU A 340 -15.14 -8.69 -12.85
C LEU A 340 -15.72 -7.93 -14.06
N ILE A 341 -15.55 -8.44 -15.28
CA ILE A 341 -16.14 -7.85 -16.49
C ILE A 341 -17.66 -8.02 -16.47
N THR A 342 -18.13 -9.20 -16.09
CA THR A 342 -19.57 -9.54 -16.09
C THR A 342 -20.29 -9.05 -14.83
N GLY A 343 -19.54 -8.68 -13.78
CA GLY A 343 -20.09 -8.33 -12.46
C GLY A 343 -20.53 -9.56 -11.65
N ASN A 344 -20.40 -10.78 -12.18
CA ASN A 344 -20.68 -12.01 -11.45
C ASN A 344 -19.44 -12.46 -10.69
N THR A 345 -19.30 -11.99 -9.46
CA THR A 345 -18.18 -12.32 -8.58
C THR A 345 -18.47 -13.44 -7.58
N GLU A 346 -19.65 -14.07 -7.66
CA GLU A 346 -20.00 -15.23 -6.82
C GLU A 346 -18.96 -16.34 -7.01
N ASN A 347 -18.58 -16.98 -5.92
CA ASN A 347 -17.55 -18.02 -5.88
C ASN A 347 -16.12 -17.57 -6.28
N THR A 348 -15.87 -16.28 -6.31
CA THR A 348 -14.51 -15.72 -6.49
C THR A 348 -13.99 -15.05 -5.21
N ILE A 349 -12.70 -14.76 -5.17
CA ILE A 349 -12.08 -13.96 -4.10
C ILE A 349 -12.73 -12.57 -3.97
N CYS A 350 -13.39 -12.10 -5.01
CA CYS A 350 -14.02 -10.78 -5.07
C CYS A 350 -15.43 -10.75 -4.46
N SER A 351 -16.07 -11.90 -4.26
CA SER A 351 -17.43 -11.99 -3.70
C SER A 351 -17.54 -11.39 -2.31
N ASN A 352 -16.48 -11.56 -1.52
CA ASN A 352 -16.36 -11.06 -0.16
C ASN A 352 -15.29 -9.95 -0.04
N CYS A 353 -14.96 -9.28 -1.13
CA CYS A 353 -13.95 -8.23 -1.12
C CYS A 353 -14.36 -7.08 -0.20
N GLY A 354 -13.75 -7.03 1.03
CA GLY A 354 -13.98 -5.96 2.00
C GLY A 354 -13.29 -4.67 1.64
N ASN A 355 -12.36 -4.79 0.76
CA ASN A 355 -11.84 -3.67 0.03
C ASN A 355 -12.83 -3.40 -1.08
N ASN A 356 -13.92 -2.73 -0.73
CA ASN A 356 -14.73 -2.14 -1.76
C ASN A 356 -13.77 -1.41 -2.69
N TYR A 357 -13.73 -1.84 -3.94
CA TYR A 357 -12.72 -1.42 -4.88
C TYR A 357 -12.73 0.10 -5.12
N VAL A 358 -13.87 0.73 -4.93
CA VAL A 358 -14.00 2.18 -4.87
C VAL A 358 -13.11 2.76 -3.78
N ARG A 359 -12.86 2.06 -2.67
CA ARG A 359 -11.95 2.47 -1.60
C ARG A 359 -10.48 2.24 -1.92
N ILE A 360 -10.13 1.12 -2.56
CA ILE A 360 -8.76 0.90 -3.02
C ILE A 360 -8.42 1.88 -4.15
N ASN A 361 -9.37 2.23 -5.00
CA ASN A 361 -9.19 3.28 -6.01
C ASN A 361 -9.11 4.68 -5.41
N ARG A 362 -9.55 4.86 -4.19
CA ARG A 362 -9.32 6.04 -3.36
C ARG A 362 -8.05 5.90 -2.53
N ASP A 363 -7.29 4.81 -2.72
CA ASP A 363 -6.08 4.57 -1.97
C ASP A 363 -5.00 5.58 -2.39
N LEU A 364 -4.55 6.10 -1.61
CA LEU A 364 -3.53 6.61 -0.76
C LEU A 364 -2.09 6.42 -1.32
N SER A 365 -1.87 5.56 -2.30
CA SER A 365 -0.56 5.38 -2.93
C SER A 365 -0.30 6.34 -4.08
N VAL A 366 -1.25 7.21 -4.43
CA VAL A 366 -1.17 8.12 -5.56
C VAL A 366 -0.65 9.48 -5.15
N PRO A 367 0.19 10.14 -5.96
CA PRO A 367 0.54 11.54 -5.76
C PRO A 367 -0.73 12.38 -5.69
N TYR A 368 -0.94 13.04 -4.56
CA TYR A 368 -2.08 13.90 -4.37
C TYR A 368 -2.06 15.05 -5.38
N ASN A 369 -3.14 15.19 -6.11
CA ASN A 369 -3.49 16.49 -6.66
C ASN A 369 -4.11 17.34 -5.55
N LYS A 370 -3.88 18.65 -5.53
CA LYS A 370 -4.45 19.57 -4.53
C LYS A 370 -5.98 19.47 -4.40
N ASP A 371 -6.64 19.01 -5.46
CA ASP A 371 -8.09 18.82 -5.51
C ASP A 371 -8.59 17.54 -4.82
N ASP A 372 -7.71 16.61 -4.49
CA ASP A 372 -8.05 15.36 -3.79
C ASP A 372 -8.33 15.53 -2.28
N TYR A 373 -8.15 16.73 -1.73
CA TYR A 373 -8.56 17.06 -0.36
C TYR A 373 -10.08 17.03 -0.14
N LEU A 374 -10.84 17.16 -1.21
CA LEU A 374 -12.31 17.15 -1.19
C LEU A 374 -12.90 15.74 -1.19
N PHE A 375 -12.12 14.77 -0.85
CA PHE A 375 -12.35 13.34 -1.01
C PHE A 375 -13.58 12.79 -0.28
N ASN A 376 -14.14 13.51 0.65
CA ASN A 376 -15.08 12.97 1.62
C ASN A 376 -16.52 13.42 1.42
N LYS A 377 -16.93 13.75 0.19
CA LYS A 377 -18.32 14.13 -0.07
C LYS A 377 -19.26 13.00 -0.51
N THR A 378 -18.76 11.77 -0.69
CA THR A 378 -19.65 10.64 -0.98
C THR A 378 -19.41 9.56 0.08
N GLY A 379 -20.28 9.57 1.08
CA GLY A 379 -20.23 8.67 2.23
C GLY A 379 -20.51 7.22 1.86
N ASP A 380 -19.47 6.46 1.62
CA ASP A 380 -19.53 4.99 1.54
C ASP A 380 -18.56 4.39 2.54
N SER A 381 -18.87 4.58 3.83
CA SER A 381 -18.03 4.19 4.96
C SER A 381 -18.37 2.82 5.58
N ASN A 382 -19.19 1.99 4.91
CA ASN A 382 -19.72 0.76 5.51
C ASN A 382 -18.83 -0.46 5.32
N ILE A 383 -17.68 -0.55 6.00
CA ILE A 383 -17.01 -1.83 6.20
C ILE A 383 -17.34 -2.36 7.59
N ASN A 384 -18.07 -3.44 7.64
CA ASN A 384 -18.26 -4.22 8.86
C ASN A 384 -17.04 -5.14 9.07
N TRP A 385 -15.92 -4.58 9.52
CA TRP A 385 -14.70 -5.31 9.85
C TRP A 385 -14.93 -6.41 10.89
N GLY A 386 -15.86 -6.19 11.85
CA GLY A 386 -16.15 -7.14 12.91
C GLY A 386 -16.85 -8.44 12.45
N LYS A 387 -17.76 -8.39 11.48
CA LYS A 387 -18.41 -9.61 10.94
C LYS A 387 -17.45 -10.48 10.14
N ARG A 388 -16.54 -9.87 9.38
CA ARG A 388 -15.54 -10.62 8.60
C ARG A 388 -14.50 -11.29 9.46
N HIS A 389 -14.05 -10.59 10.48
CA HIS A 389 -13.08 -11.15 11.42
C HIS A 389 -13.64 -12.33 12.17
N LYS A 390 -14.92 -12.28 12.60
CA LYS A 390 -15.61 -13.45 13.18
C LYS A 390 -15.70 -14.63 12.22
N GLN A 391 -15.99 -14.39 10.94
CA GLN A 391 -16.10 -15.45 9.94
C GLN A 391 -14.74 -16.05 9.58
N PHE A 392 -13.68 -15.25 9.59
CA PHE A 392 -12.29 -15.68 9.42
C PHE A 392 -11.81 -16.56 10.60
N LEU A 393 -12.20 -16.22 11.84
CA LEU A 393 -11.87 -17.01 13.04
C LEU A 393 -12.71 -18.29 13.20
N LEU A 394 -13.91 -18.33 12.60
CA LEU A 394 -14.80 -19.50 12.67
C LEU A 394 -14.50 -20.56 11.59
N ASN A 395 -13.77 -20.18 10.54
CA ASN A 395 -13.38 -21.08 9.43
C ASN A 395 -11.94 -21.60 9.56
N ARG A 396 -11.30 -21.40 10.70
CA ARG A 396 -10.03 -22.00 11.12
C ARG A 396 -10.21 -22.72 12.45
#